data_e99d399953e901a1a14bca9abbbcb286
#
_entry.id   e99d399953e901a1a14bca9abbbcb286
#
_cell.length_a   1.000
_cell.length_b   1.000
_cell.length_c   1.000
_cell.angle_alpha   90.00
_cell.angle_beta   90.00
_cell.angle_gamma   90.00
#
_symmetry.space_group_name_H-M   'P 1'
#
loop_
_entity.id
_entity.type
_entity.pdbx_description
1 polymer ?
#
loop_
_entity_poly.entity_id
_entity_poly.type
_entity_poly.pdbx_seq_one_letter_code
_entity_poly.pdbx_strand_id
1 'polypeptide(L)'
;MNTIIDLFNDHKSERSFTDKAIDDATLDRIISTAWRAPTSVHSQQVSAIVTRDPLKRAEISRIAGGQPWIAKAPVFITFVLDMYKTKVGMKLADKEQIAHQSIESLIAGATDVGIALGSVMAAARSEGLGIVPIGGIRLHPQALIDLLGLPDHTFPVAGVVIGHVDVPSHHKPRLPLETFRHDETYVTDELEEKIAHYNQQMTDHWQAIKRPDGETWSESVSGYYQHIYFPDVLPTLLKQGFGVDK
;
A
#
# COMPACT_ATOMS: atom_id res chain seq x y z
N MET A 1 -26.46 -7.72 10.04
CA MET A 1 -25.46 -6.99 9.25
C MET A 1 -24.18 -7.80 9.21
N ASN A 2 -23.53 -7.87 8.06
CA ASN A 2 -22.23 -8.52 7.97
C ASN A 2 -21.14 -7.49 8.28
N THR A 3 -20.69 -7.45 9.51
CA THR A 3 -19.75 -6.46 10.05
C THR A 3 -18.42 -6.35 9.26
N ILE A 4 -17.97 -7.41 8.59
CA ILE A 4 -16.77 -7.40 7.75
C ILE A 4 -17.02 -6.63 6.45
N ILE A 5 -18.12 -6.90 5.77
CA ILE A 5 -18.50 -6.17 4.54
C ILE A 5 -18.72 -4.69 4.85
N ASP A 6 -19.42 -4.38 5.93
CA ASP A 6 -19.65 -3.00 6.36
C ASP A 6 -18.33 -2.27 6.65
N LEU A 7 -17.37 -2.95 7.30
CA LEU A 7 -16.03 -2.43 7.56
C LEU A 7 -15.29 -2.05 6.25
N PHE A 8 -15.34 -2.91 5.23
CA PHE A 8 -14.69 -2.62 3.94
C PHE A 8 -15.40 -1.50 3.19
N ASN A 9 -16.72 -1.48 3.18
CA ASN A 9 -17.50 -0.44 2.48
C ASN A 9 -17.35 0.94 3.14
N ASP A 10 -17.09 1.01 4.45
CA ASP A 10 -16.79 2.25 5.17
C ASP A 10 -15.32 2.68 5.06
N HIS A 11 -14.53 2.15 4.12
CA HIS A 11 -13.11 2.48 4.01
C HIS A 11 -12.87 3.97 3.73
N LYS A 12 -12.02 4.56 4.56
CA LYS A 12 -11.45 5.90 4.40
C LYS A 12 -9.95 5.86 4.65
N SER A 13 -9.19 6.60 3.84
CA SER A 13 -7.77 6.83 4.10
C SER A 13 -7.64 7.98 5.10
N GLU A 14 -7.38 7.64 6.36
CA GLU A 14 -7.25 8.60 7.44
C GLU A 14 -5.89 9.30 7.40
N ARG A 15 -5.88 10.62 7.60
CA ARG A 15 -4.66 11.45 7.52
C ARG A 15 -4.48 12.38 8.70
N SER A 16 -5.37 12.31 9.70
CA SER A 16 -5.25 13.03 10.96
C SER A 16 -5.23 12.02 12.10
N PHE A 17 -4.12 11.95 12.81
CA PHE A 17 -3.90 10.99 13.88
C PHE A 17 -3.50 11.71 15.17
N THR A 18 -3.87 11.12 16.30
CA THR A 18 -3.29 11.48 17.59
C THR A 18 -1.94 10.78 17.77
N ASP A 19 -1.19 11.18 18.79
CA ASP A 19 0.06 10.54 19.21
C ASP A 19 -0.15 9.35 20.18
N LYS A 20 -1.40 9.02 20.48
CA LYS A 20 -1.75 7.92 21.38
C LYS A 20 -1.12 6.61 20.88
N ALA A 21 -0.33 5.99 21.75
CA ALA A 21 0.34 4.72 21.44
C ALA A 21 -0.66 3.58 21.21
N ILE A 22 -0.23 2.62 20.40
CA ILE A 22 -0.88 1.32 20.22
C ILE A 22 -0.07 0.32 21.03
N ASP A 23 -0.72 -0.44 21.93
CA ASP A 23 -0.06 -1.46 22.71
C ASP A 23 0.41 -2.65 21.87
N ASP A 24 1.39 -3.39 22.40
CA ASP A 24 2.03 -4.50 21.67
C ASP A 24 1.03 -5.61 21.34
N ALA A 25 0.14 -5.95 22.26
CA ALA A 25 -0.82 -7.03 22.06
C ALA A 25 -1.82 -6.70 20.93
N THR A 26 -2.28 -5.45 20.84
CA THR A 26 -3.13 -4.97 19.73
C THR A 26 -2.36 -5.01 18.42
N LEU A 27 -1.12 -4.53 18.41
CA LEU A 27 -0.31 -4.53 17.19
C LEU A 27 0.02 -5.95 16.72
N ASP A 28 0.35 -6.86 17.64
CA ASP A 28 0.61 -8.27 17.32
C ASP A 28 -0.62 -8.96 16.73
N ARG A 29 -1.83 -8.70 17.26
CA ARG A 29 -3.08 -9.20 16.66
C ARG A 29 -3.24 -8.70 15.23
N ILE A 30 -2.99 -7.41 14.98
CA ILE A 30 -3.10 -6.82 13.64
C ILE A 30 -2.07 -7.46 12.69
N ILE A 31 -0.80 -7.53 13.08
CA ILE A 31 0.28 -8.08 12.24
C ILE A 31 0.09 -9.58 11.97
N SER A 32 -0.44 -10.32 12.94
CA SER A 32 -0.69 -11.76 12.78
C SER A 32 -1.61 -12.06 11.61
N THR A 33 -2.49 -11.14 11.20
CA THR A 33 -3.37 -11.31 10.04
C THR A 33 -2.60 -11.27 8.73
N ALA A 34 -1.59 -10.41 8.62
CA ALA A 34 -0.69 -10.39 7.47
C ALA A 34 0.21 -11.63 7.41
N TRP A 35 0.73 -12.06 8.57
CA TRP A 35 1.53 -13.27 8.67
C TRP A 35 0.75 -14.53 8.26
N ARG A 36 -0.56 -14.55 8.46
CA ARG A 36 -1.46 -15.64 8.06
C ARG A 36 -1.99 -15.51 6.64
N ALA A 37 -1.72 -14.41 5.96
CA ALA A 37 -2.17 -14.19 4.59
C ALA A 37 -1.59 -15.26 3.65
N PRO A 38 -2.34 -15.69 2.61
CA PRO A 38 -1.82 -16.61 1.61
C PRO A 38 -0.73 -15.94 0.78
N THR A 39 0.20 -16.76 0.30
CA THR A 39 1.24 -16.30 -0.65
C THR A 39 1.34 -17.28 -1.82
N SER A 40 1.80 -16.79 -2.96
CA SER A 40 2.07 -17.63 -4.14
C SER A 40 2.97 -18.80 -3.74
N VAL A 41 2.59 -20.02 -4.12
CA VAL A 41 3.29 -21.29 -3.83
C VAL A 41 3.72 -21.47 -2.36
N HIS A 42 3.04 -20.82 -1.45
CA HIS A 42 3.39 -20.79 -0.02
C HIS A 42 4.83 -20.29 0.26
N SER A 43 5.34 -19.42 -0.58
CA SER A 43 6.71 -18.90 -0.52
C SER A 43 6.99 -18.02 0.70
N GLN A 44 5.95 -17.44 1.29
CA GLN A 44 6.05 -16.50 2.43
C GLN A 44 7.03 -15.35 2.16
N GLN A 45 7.08 -14.90 0.92
CA GLN A 45 7.99 -13.87 0.41
C GLN A 45 7.56 -12.44 0.76
N VAL A 46 6.91 -12.27 1.92
CA VAL A 46 6.51 -10.96 2.46
C VAL A 46 7.10 -10.79 3.83
N SER A 47 7.70 -9.62 4.08
CA SER A 47 8.12 -9.18 5.40
C SER A 47 7.47 -7.85 5.76
N ALA A 48 7.20 -7.65 7.04
CA ALA A 48 6.66 -6.41 7.59
C ALA A 48 7.65 -5.81 8.58
N ILE A 49 8.05 -4.55 8.35
CA ILE A 49 8.93 -3.82 9.26
C ILE A 49 8.12 -2.77 10.00
N VAL A 50 8.00 -2.94 11.30
CA VAL A 50 7.27 -2.03 12.18
C VAL A 50 8.20 -0.92 12.65
N THR A 51 7.82 0.33 12.39
CA THR A 51 8.55 1.51 12.82
C THR A 51 7.72 2.30 13.82
N ARG A 52 8.18 2.36 15.08
CA ARG A 52 7.60 3.16 16.17
C ARG A 52 8.49 4.34 16.56
N ASP A 53 9.78 4.26 16.24
CA ASP A 53 10.73 5.33 16.50
C ASP A 53 10.33 6.63 15.78
N PRO A 54 10.11 7.74 16.49
CA PRO A 54 9.61 8.98 15.89
C PRO A 54 10.59 9.60 14.90
N LEU A 55 11.90 9.43 15.10
CA LEU A 55 12.93 9.97 14.19
C LEU A 55 12.92 9.18 12.88
N LYS A 56 12.83 7.85 12.96
CA LYS A 56 12.70 7.01 11.76
C LYS A 56 11.40 7.28 11.01
N ARG A 57 10.26 7.48 11.71
CA ARG A 57 8.99 7.83 11.05
C ARG A 57 9.06 9.20 10.38
N ALA A 58 9.72 10.19 10.99
CA ALA A 58 9.94 11.49 10.37
C ALA A 58 10.80 11.37 9.10
N GLU A 59 11.83 10.53 9.11
CA GLU A 59 12.66 10.27 7.93
C GLU A 59 11.88 9.51 6.84
N ILE A 60 11.07 8.51 7.20
CA ILE A 60 10.15 7.84 6.26
C ILE A 60 9.16 8.84 5.65
N SER A 61 8.62 9.76 6.45
CA SER A 61 7.76 10.84 5.97
C SER A 61 8.46 11.68 4.89
N ARG A 62 9.71 12.09 5.13
CA ARG A 62 10.54 12.84 4.17
C ARG A 62 10.77 12.04 2.87
N ILE A 63 11.17 10.78 2.98
CA ILE A 63 11.37 9.85 1.86
C ILE A 63 10.10 9.70 1.03
N ALA A 64 8.94 9.65 1.68
CA ALA A 64 7.63 9.48 1.06
C ALA A 64 7.02 10.78 0.51
N GLY A 65 7.82 11.84 0.31
CA GLY A 65 7.36 13.11 -0.25
C GLY A 65 6.74 14.07 0.78
N GLY A 66 7.17 13.98 2.06
CA GLY A 66 6.78 14.93 3.10
C GLY A 66 5.36 14.73 3.66
N GLN A 67 4.85 13.51 3.68
CA GLN A 67 3.50 13.20 4.18
C GLN A 67 3.44 13.25 5.72
N PRO A 68 2.87 14.30 6.35
CA PRO A 68 3.04 14.55 7.78
C PRO A 68 2.37 13.51 8.68
N TRP A 69 1.32 12.84 8.21
CA TRP A 69 0.63 11.80 8.96
C TRP A 69 1.51 10.57 9.24
N ILE A 70 2.56 10.32 8.44
CA ILE A 70 3.54 9.25 8.69
C ILE A 70 4.36 9.57 9.95
N ALA A 71 4.80 10.80 10.11
CA ALA A 71 5.57 11.23 11.28
C ALA A 71 4.71 11.29 12.55
N LYS A 72 3.44 11.72 12.42
CA LYS A 72 2.55 11.98 13.55
C LYS A 72 1.94 10.71 14.15
N ALA A 73 1.49 9.78 13.33
CA ALA A 73 0.87 8.55 13.82
C ALA A 73 1.85 7.67 14.61
N PRO A 74 1.39 6.86 15.59
CA PRO A 74 2.27 6.08 16.47
C PRO A 74 2.99 4.93 15.77
N VAL A 75 2.46 4.40 14.66
CA VAL A 75 2.99 3.23 13.97
C VAL A 75 3.01 3.44 12.47
N PHE A 76 4.13 3.08 11.85
CA PHE A 76 4.27 2.87 10.42
C PHE A 76 4.73 1.45 10.14
N ILE A 77 4.11 0.75 9.19
CA ILE A 77 4.55 -0.58 8.76
C ILE A 77 4.98 -0.49 7.30
N THR A 78 6.19 -0.94 7.00
CA THR A 78 6.68 -1.14 5.63
C THR A 78 6.52 -2.60 5.25
N PHE A 79 5.77 -2.88 4.19
CA PHE A 79 5.68 -4.22 3.59
C PHE A 79 6.72 -4.36 2.49
N VAL A 80 7.46 -5.45 2.58
CA VAL A 80 8.64 -5.74 1.75
C VAL A 80 8.39 -7.02 0.97
N LEU A 81 8.59 -6.98 -0.35
CA LEU A 81 8.87 -8.19 -1.11
C LEU A 81 10.23 -8.72 -0.67
N ASP A 82 10.25 -9.95 -0.16
CA ASP A 82 11.39 -10.55 0.51
C ASP A 82 11.77 -11.89 -0.12
N MET A 83 12.57 -11.82 -1.17
CA MET A 83 13.16 -12.99 -1.80
C MET A 83 14.52 -13.38 -1.17
N TYR A 84 14.98 -12.65 -0.16
CA TYR A 84 16.13 -13.05 0.63
C TYR A 84 15.82 -14.31 1.48
N LYS A 85 14.61 -14.39 2.06
CA LYS A 85 14.17 -15.59 2.78
C LYS A 85 14.13 -16.82 1.89
N THR A 86 13.57 -16.68 0.69
CA THR A 86 13.47 -17.80 -0.26
C THR A 86 14.86 -18.22 -0.75
N LYS A 87 15.78 -17.26 -0.97
CA LYS A 87 17.19 -17.56 -1.29
C LYS A 87 17.86 -18.38 -0.19
N VAL A 88 17.65 -18.02 1.07
CA VAL A 88 18.17 -18.78 2.22
C VAL A 88 17.58 -20.19 2.24
N GLY A 89 16.27 -20.33 2.05
CA GLY A 89 15.58 -21.64 1.98
C GLY A 89 16.11 -22.52 0.86
N MET A 90 16.31 -21.96 -0.34
CA MET A 90 16.87 -22.73 -1.47
C MET A 90 18.32 -23.18 -1.22
N LYS A 91 19.15 -22.34 -0.56
CA LYS A 91 20.50 -22.74 -0.16
C LYS A 91 20.49 -23.94 0.79
N LEU A 92 19.54 -24.03 1.71
CA LEU A 92 19.37 -25.21 2.60
C LEU A 92 18.99 -26.48 1.83
N ALA A 93 18.45 -26.35 0.62
CA ALA A 93 18.12 -27.44 -0.27
C ALA A 93 19.19 -27.69 -1.35
N ASP A 94 20.39 -27.10 -1.21
CA ASP A 94 21.49 -27.17 -2.19
C ASP A 94 21.06 -26.71 -3.61
N LYS A 95 20.23 -25.66 -3.68
CA LYS A 95 19.73 -25.05 -4.91
C LYS A 95 20.09 -23.58 -4.99
N GLU A 96 20.18 -23.06 -6.21
CA GLU A 96 20.36 -21.65 -6.48
C GLU A 96 19.04 -21.00 -6.89
N GLN A 97 18.75 -19.81 -6.34
CA GLN A 97 17.58 -19.05 -6.70
C GLN A 97 17.82 -18.25 -7.98
N ILE A 98 16.98 -18.44 -8.98
CA ILE A 98 16.96 -17.66 -10.22
C ILE A 98 15.66 -16.89 -10.40
N ALA A 99 14.59 -17.21 -9.66
CA ALA A 99 13.27 -16.62 -9.80
C ALA A 99 13.26 -15.08 -9.64
N HIS A 100 14.17 -14.51 -8.82
CA HIS A 100 14.32 -13.06 -8.65
C HIS A 100 14.70 -12.31 -9.94
N GLN A 101 15.09 -13.01 -11.00
CA GLN A 101 15.43 -12.44 -12.31
C GLN A 101 14.22 -12.32 -13.26
N SER A 102 13.04 -12.73 -12.81
CA SER A 102 11.81 -12.71 -13.62
C SER A 102 10.83 -11.63 -13.14
N ILE A 103 10.16 -10.98 -14.09
CA ILE A 103 9.04 -10.06 -13.82
C ILE A 103 7.90 -10.76 -13.05
N GLU A 104 7.68 -12.07 -13.30
CA GLU A 104 6.69 -12.85 -12.57
C GLU A 104 6.90 -12.81 -11.05
N SER A 105 8.14 -12.88 -10.58
CA SER A 105 8.44 -12.77 -9.15
C SER A 105 8.06 -11.40 -8.56
N LEU A 106 8.19 -10.34 -9.34
CA LEU A 106 7.76 -9.00 -8.92
C LEU A 106 6.23 -8.91 -8.88
N ILE A 107 5.54 -9.47 -9.87
CA ILE A 107 4.07 -9.52 -9.92
C ILE A 107 3.52 -10.33 -8.75
N ALA A 108 3.99 -11.57 -8.59
CA ALA A 108 3.57 -12.45 -7.49
C ALA A 108 3.87 -11.83 -6.12
N GLY A 109 5.08 -11.30 -5.94
CA GLY A 109 5.47 -10.67 -4.69
C GLY A 109 4.70 -9.38 -4.35
N ALA A 110 4.43 -8.53 -5.34
CA ALA A 110 3.61 -7.34 -5.13
C ALA A 110 2.15 -7.72 -4.82
N THR A 111 1.61 -8.77 -5.44
CA THR A 111 0.29 -9.33 -5.14
C THR A 111 0.22 -9.83 -3.71
N ASP A 112 1.19 -10.64 -3.28
CA ASP A 112 1.28 -11.17 -1.91
C ASP A 112 1.36 -10.03 -0.87
N VAL A 113 2.16 -8.99 -1.15
CA VAL A 113 2.21 -7.78 -0.32
C VAL A 113 0.85 -7.09 -0.26
N GLY A 114 0.15 -6.97 -1.38
CA GLY A 114 -1.20 -6.38 -1.43
C GLY A 114 -2.20 -7.13 -0.56
N ILE A 115 -2.16 -8.48 -0.56
CA ILE A 115 -3.01 -9.33 0.29
C ILE A 115 -2.68 -9.13 1.77
N ALA A 116 -1.40 -9.13 2.15
CA ALA A 116 -0.94 -8.89 3.51
C ALA A 116 -1.32 -7.49 4.02
N LEU A 117 -1.13 -6.46 3.20
CA LEU A 117 -1.53 -5.09 3.47
C LEU A 117 -3.03 -4.98 3.70
N GLY A 118 -3.85 -5.57 2.81
CA GLY A 118 -5.31 -5.60 2.95
C GLY A 118 -5.77 -6.24 4.25
N SER A 119 -5.12 -7.34 4.66
CA SER A 119 -5.40 -8.02 5.92
C SER A 119 -5.11 -7.13 7.14
N VAL A 120 -3.96 -6.46 7.17
CA VAL A 120 -3.59 -5.51 8.24
C VAL A 120 -4.56 -4.32 8.28
N MET A 121 -4.94 -3.79 7.12
CA MET A 121 -5.87 -2.67 7.04
C MET A 121 -7.24 -3.03 7.63
N ALA A 122 -7.77 -4.21 7.30
CA ALA A 122 -9.03 -4.72 7.86
C ALA A 122 -8.92 -4.95 9.36
N ALA A 123 -7.85 -5.59 9.82
CA ALA A 123 -7.60 -5.87 11.23
C ALA A 123 -7.47 -4.58 12.06
N ALA A 124 -6.67 -3.62 11.62
CA ALA A 124 -6.51 -2.35 12.31
C ALA A 124 -7.85 -1.60 12.46
N ARG A 125 -8.67 -1.59 11.42
CA ARG A 125 -9.99 -0.98 11.48
C ARG A 125 -10.94 -1.74 12.40
N SER A 126 -10.87 -3.06 12.49
CA SER A 126 -11.66 -3.85 13.44
C SER A 126 -11.31 -3.59 14.90
N GLU A 127 -10.07 -3.13 15.17
CA GLU A 127 -9.60 -2.64 16.47
C GLU A 127 -9.94 -1.15 16.70
N GLY A 128 -10.72 -0.52 15.82
CA GLY A 128 -11.12 0.89 15.94
C GLY A 128 -10.02 1.89 15.57
N LEU A 129 -8.98 1.45 14.86
CA LEU A 129 -7.87 2.30 14.41
C LEU A 129 -8.09 2.81 12.98
N GLY A 130 -7.58 4.00 12.72
CA GLY A 130 -7.49 4.56 11.37
C GLY A 130 -6.26 4.06 10.63
N ILE A 131 -6.36 4.01 9.31
CA ILE A 131 -5.27 3.60 8.43
C ILE A 131 -5.17 4.48 7.18
N VAL A 132 -3.96 4.57 6.64
CA VAL A 132 -3.75 5.03 5.26
C VAL A 132 -2.61 4.26 4.60
N PRO A 133 -2.83 3.59 3.45
CA PRO A 133 -1.77 2.96 2.69
C PRO A 133 -0.89 4.01 2.01
N ILE A 134 0.42 3.77 1.98
CA ILE A 134 1.43 4.71 1.49
C ILE A 134 2.22 4.09 0.35
N GLY A 135 1.95 4.56 -0.87
CA GLY A 135 2.78 4.25 -2.05
C GLY A 135 4.00 5.17 -2.19
N GLY A 136 3.95 6.37 -1.60
CA GLY A 136 5.01 7.38 -1.68
C GLY A 136 6.38 6.93 -1.18
N ILE A 137 6.47 5.85 -0.41
CA ILE A 137 7.76 5.24 -0.03
C ILE A 137 8.61 4.79 -1.23
N ARG A 138 8.00 4.64 -2.40
CA ARG A 138 8.70 4.31 -3.65
C ARG A 138 9.22 5.55 -4.43
N LEU A 139 9.02 6.75 -3.89
CA LEU A 139 9.59 7.97 -4.48
C LEU A 139 11.13 7.94 -4.40
N HIS A 140 11.67 7.52 -3.24
CA HIS A 140 13.10 7.35 -3.02
C HIS A 140 13.38 5.99 -2.37
N PRO A 141 13.19 4.87 -3.11
CA PRO A 141 13.18 3.54 -2.52
C PRO A 141 14.55 3.14 -1.96
N GLN A 142 15.65 3.57 -2.56
CA GLN A 142 16.99 3.29 -2.04
C GLN A 142 17.23 3.91 -0.66
N ALA A 143 16.76 5.14 -0.45
CA ALA A 143 16.89 5.79 0.86
C ALA A 143 16.12 5.02 1.96
N LEU A 144 14.97 4.43 1.61
CA LEU A 144 14.22 3.60 2.55
C LEU A 144 14.91 2.26 2.82
N ILE A 145 15.48 1.64 1.79
CA ILE A 145 16.28 0.41 1.91
C ILE A 145 17.44 0.64 2.89
N ASP A 146 18.18 1.73 2.70
CA ASP A 146 19.32 2.08 3.55
C ASP A 146 18.89 2.38 5.00
N LEU A 147 17.79 3.14 5.18
CA LEU A 147 17.24 3.48 6.50
C LEU A 147 16.79 2.24 7.30
N LEU A 148 16.19 1.27 6.62
CA LEU A 148 15.65 0.06 7.23
C LEU A 148 16.64 -1.11 7.25
N GLY A 149 17.80 -0.98 6.61
CA GLY A 149 18.82 -2.03 6.53
C GLY A 149 18.32 -3.25 5.74
N LEU A 150 17.60 -3.04 4.64
CA LEU A 150 17.06 -4.12 3.85
C LEU A 150 18.17 -4.85 3.07
N PRO A 151 18.24 -6.18 3.12
CA PRO A 151 19.26 -6.94 2.37
C PRO A 151 18.94 -6.98 0.87
N ASP A 152 19.91 -7.45 0.09
CA ASP A 152 19.71 -7.77 -1.34
C ASP A 152 18.50 -8.70 -1.52
N HIS A 153 17.89 -8.68 -2.70
CA HIS A 153 16.69 -9.42 -3.05
C HIS A 153 15.47 -9.10 -2.16
N THR A 154 15.43 -7.87 -1.65
CA THR A 154 14.24 -7.32 -0.98
C THR A 154 13.87 -5.97 -1.59
N PHE A 155 12.57 -5.61 -1.55
CA PHE A 155 12.11 -4.32 -2.06
C PHE A 155 10.89 -3.81 -1.26
N PRO A 156 10.88 -2.53 -0.81
CA PRO A 156 9.75 -1.96 -0.09
C PRO A 156 8.62 -1.64 -1.08
N VAL A 157 7.53 -2.43 -1.06
CA VAL A 157 6.42 -2.34 -2.02
C VAL A 157 5.37 -1.32 -1.58
N ALA A 158 4.95 -1.37 -0.33
CA ALA A 158 3.91 -0.50 0.21
C ALA A 158 4.14 -0.24 1.70
N GLY A 159 3.64 0.88 2.19
CA GLY A 159 3.57 1.15 3.62
C GLY A 159 2.12 1.33 4.08
N VAL A 160 1.91 1.29 5.39
CA VAL A 160 0.67 1.71 6.02
C VAL A 160 0.93 2.46 7.31
N VAL A 161 0.23 3.57 7.47
CA VAL A 161 0.14 4.28 8.74
C VAL A 161 -1.00 3.69 9.54
N ILE A 162 -0.81 3.47 10.84
CA ILE A 162 -1.84 3.00 11.77
C ILE A 162 -1.84 3.89 13.00
N GLY A 163 -3.02 4.35 13.42
CA GLY A 163 -3.14 5.20 14.61
C GLY A 163 -4.58 5.47 15.02
N HIS A 164 -4.74 6.13 16.16
CA HIS A 164 -6.04 6.64 16.59
C HIS A 164 -6.37 7.90 15.78
N VAL A 165 -7.56 7.93 15.17
CA VAL A 165 -8.01 9.06 14.35
C VAL A 165 -8.29 10.27 15.24
N ASP A 166 -7.77 11.43 14.85
CA ASP A 166 -8.04 12.73 15.47
C ASP A 166 -9.23 13.40 14.79
N VAL A 167 -9.10 13.67 13.48
CA VAL A 167 -10.18 14.21 12.64
C VAL A 167 -10.49 13.21 11.52
N PRO A 168 -11.70 12.64 11.50
CA PRO A 168 -12.09 11.67 10.46
C PRO A 168 -12.07 12.24 9.05
N SER A 169 -11.58 11.45 8.12
CA SER A 169 -11.62 11.77 6.69
C SER A 169 -13.01 11.60 6.10
N HIS A 170 -13.29 12.29 5.00
CA HIS A 170 -14.52 12.12 4.24
C HIS A 170 -14.49 10.86 3.36
N HIS A 171 -15.65 10.25 3.15
CA HIS A 171 -15.81 9.24 2.12
C HIS A 171 -15.68 9.90 0.74
N LYS A 172 -14.83 9.34 -0.11
CA LYS A 172 -14.81 9.72 -1.52
C LYS A 172 -15.74 8.80 -2.31
N PRO A 173 -16.54 9.33 -3.25
CA PRO A 173 -17.26 8.52 -4.22
C PRO A 173 -16.32 7.53 -4.93
N ARG A 174 -16.89 6.51 -5.53
CA ARG A 174 -16.18 5.56 -6.39
C ARG A 174 -16.80 5.58 -7.78
N LEU A 175 -16.03 5.20 -8.78
CA LEU A 175 -16.57 4.86 -10.09
C LEU A 175 -17.72 3.85 -9.94
N PRO A 176 -18.73 3.85 -10.83
CA PRO A 176 -19.81 2.88 -10.79
C PRO A 176 -19.30 1.45 -10.75
N LEU A 177 -20.01 0.56 -10.03
CA LEU A 177 -19.58 -0.83 -9.85
C LEU A 177 -19.36 -1.56 -11.17
N GLU A 178 -20.10 -1.21 -12.21
CA GLU A 178 -20.03 -1.75 -13.57
C GLU A 178 -18.70 -1.45 -14.28
N THR A 179 -17.93 -0.48 -13.79
CA THR A 179 -16.56 -0.21 -14.29
C THR A 179 -15.51 -1.09 -13.63
N PHE A 180 -15.88 -1.82 -12.59
CA PHE A 180 -15.01 -2.72 -11.83
C PHE A 180 -15.41 -4.20 -12.02
N ARG A 181 -16.71 -4.48 -12.04
CA ARG A 181 -17.25 -5.81 -12.22
C ARG A 181 -17.62 -6.02 -13.69
N HIS A 182 -16.96 -6.99 -14.31
CA HIS A 182 -17.30 -7.49 -15.65
C HIS A 182 -17.66 -8.96 -15.51
N ASP A 183 -18.79 -9.37 -16.07
CA ASP A 183 -19.23 -10.76 -16.05
C ASP A 183 -18.72 -11.45 -17.33
N GLU A 184 -17.96 -12.54 -17.18
CA GLU A 184 -17.34 -13.39 -18.21
C GLU A 184 -16.29 -12.68 -19.06
N THR A 185 -16.53 -11.47 -19.58
CA THR A 185 -15.61 -10.74 -20.47
C THR A 185 -15.52 -9.28 -20.09
N TYR A 186 -14.37 -8.65 -20.37
CA TYR A 186 -14.19 -7.23 -20.16
C TYR A 186 -15.09 -6.42 -21.10
N VAL A 187 -15.87 -5.47 -20.56
CA VAL A 187 -16.80 -4.61 -21.30
C VAL A 187 -16.31 -3.18 -21.25
N THR A 188 -16.24 -2.53 -22.42
CA THR A 188 -15.82 -1.11 -22.57
C THR A 188 -16.98 -0.18 -22.86
N ASP A 189 -18.18 -0.72 -23.09
CA ASP A 189 -19.36 0.05 -23.48
C ASP A 189 -19.71 1.10 -22.43
N GLU A 190 -20.04 2.30 -22.88
CA GLU A 190 -20.41 3.43 -22.02
C GLU A 190 -19.35 3.87 -20.98
N LEU A 191 -18.11 3.37 -21.08
CA LEU A 191 -17.07 3.66 -20.08
C LEU A 191 -16.77 5.16 -20.00
N GLU A 192 -16.73 5.85 -21.15
CA GLU A 192 -16.51 7.30 -21.23
C GLU A 192 -17.64 8.08 -20.55
N GLU A 193 -18.90 7.71 -20.79
CA GLU A 193 -20.07 8.35 -20.17
C GLU A 193 -20.08 8.12 -18.64
N LYS A 194 -19.76 6.90 -18.18
CA LYS A 194 -19.64 6.55 -16.75
C LYS A 194 -18.55 7.36 -16.06
N ILE A 195 -17.41 7.55 -16.73
CA ILE A 195 -16.31 8.39 -16.20
C ILE A 195 -16.73 9.86 -16.17
N ALA A 196 -17.37 10.38 -17.22
CA ALA A 196 -17.84 11.76 -17.24
C ALA A 196 -18.86 12.04 -16.13
N HIS A 197 -19.81 11.13 -15.90
CA HIS A 197 -20.76 11.22 -14.78
C HIS A 197 -20.03 11.19 -13.42
N TYR A 198 -19.03 10.33 -13.26
CA TYR A 198 -18.24 10.27 -12.03
C TYR A 198 -17.42 11.54 -11.78
N ASN A 199 -16.90 12.19 -12.84
CA ASN A 199 -16.24 13.49 -12.73
C ASN A 199 -17.20 14.54 -12.16
N GLN A 200 -18.46 14.54 -12.59
CA GLN A 200 -19.49 15.41 -12.00
C GLN A 200 -19.75 15.09 -10.53
N GLN A 201 -19.89 13.81 -10.18
CA GLN A 201 -20.03 13.39 -8.78
C GLN A 201 -18.86 13.84 -7.91
N MET A 202 -17.63 13.83 -8.44
CA MET A 202 -16.47 14.34 -7.72
C MET A 202 -16.54 15.85 -7.49
N THR A 203 -17.00 16.62 -8.49
CA THR A 203 -17.22 18.06 -8.35
C THR A 203 -18.25 18.36 -7.25
N ASP A 204 -19.40 17.66 -7.28
CA ASP A 204 -20.47 17.82 -6.30
C ASP A 204 -19.99 17.43 -4.88
N HIS A 205 -19.20 16.36 -4.78
CA HIS A 205 -18.58 15.94 -3.52
C HIS A 205 -17.66 17.03 -2.95
N TRP A 206 -16.78 17.61 -3.78
CA TRP A 206 -15.88 18.67 -3.33
C TRP A 206 -16.63 19.91 -2.86
N GLN A 207 -17.71 20.28 -3.54
CA GLN A 207 -18.58 21.37 -3.10
C GLN A 207 -19.24 21.06 -1.76
N ALA A 208 -19.79 19.85 -1.59
CA ALA A 208 -20.46 19.41 -0.37
C ALA A 208 -19.54 19.47 0.86
N ILE A 209 -18.25 19.15 0.71
CA ILE A 209 -17.26 19.21 1.80
C ILE A 209 -16.50 20.56 1.84
N LYS A 210 -16.98 21.59 1.14
CA LYS A 210 -16.41 22.94 1.09
C LYS A 210 -14.96 23.00 0.59
N ARG A 211 -14.63 22.19 -0.39
CA ARG A 211 -13.34 22.17 -1.10
C ARG A 211 -13.55 22.36 -2.61
N PRO A 212 -13.97 23.56 -3.05
CA PRO A 212 -14.28 23.83 -4.45
C PRO A 212 -13.04 23.78 -5.38
N ASP A 213 -11.86 23.74 -4.82
CA ASP A 213 -10.55 23.56 -5.47
C ASP A 213 -10.21 22.08 -5.77
N GLY A 214 -11.08 21.15 -5.41
CA GLY A 214 -10.86 19.72 -5.63
C GLY A 214 -10.97 19.34 -7.11
N GLU A 215 -10.01 18.57 -7.59
CA GLU A 215 -9.95 18.08 -8.96
C GLU A 215 -10.99 16.97 -9.23
N THR A 216 -11.47 16.90 -10.47
CA THR A 216 -12.19 15.72 -10.96
C THR A 216 -11.26 14.51 -10.98
N TRP A 217 -11.82 13.30 -11.10
CA TRP A 217 -10.99 12.10 -11.18
C TRP A 217 -10.09 12.09 -12.42
N SER A 218 -10.61 12.50 -13.58
CA SER A 218 -9.85 12.56 -14.83
C SER A 218 -8.67 13.53 -14.75
N GLU A 219 -8.85 14.71 -14.17
CA GLU A 219 -7.77 15.68 -13.94
C GLU A 219 -6.71 15.11 -13.02
N SER A 220 -7.12 14.55 -11.87
CA SER A 220 -6.20 13.95 -10.91
C SER A 220 -5.39 12.78 -11.49
N VAL A 221 -6.04 11.87 -12.25
CA VAL A 221 -5.38 10.74 -12.92
C VAL A 221 -4.41 11.26 -13.98
N SER A 222 -4.80 12.25 -14.77
CA SER A 222 -3.93 12.87 -15.79
C SER A 222 -2.66 13.46 -15.18
N GLY A 223 -2.77 14.09 -14.01
CA GLY A 223 -1.62 14.64 -13.29
C GLY A 223 -0.55 13.60 -12.96
N TYR A 224 -0.95 12.36 -12.68
CA TYR A 224 -0.03 11.27 -12.35
C TYR A 224 0.39 10.42 -13.57
N TYR A 225 -0.54 10.08 -14.47
CA TYR A 225 -0.31 9.06 -15.49
C TYR A 225 0.28 9.58 -16.80
N GLN A 226 0.39 10.90 -16.98
CA GLN A 226 1.07 11.48 -18.14
C GLN A 226 2.59 11.36 -18.12
N HIS A 227 3.17 10.86 -17.00
CA HIS A 227 4.62 10.65 -16.85
C HIS A 227 4.91 9.47 -15.93
N ILE A 228 6.17 8.99 -15.91
CA ILE A 228 6.63 7.98 -14.95
C ILE A 228 6.84 8.66 -13.60
N TYR A 229 5.87 8.52 -12.68
CA TYR A 229 5.89 9.25 -11.40
C TYR A 229 6.79 8.65 -10.30
N PHE A 230 7.32 7.44 -10.48
CA PHE A 230 8.35 6.84 -9.61
C PHE A 230 9.52 6.26 -10.42
N PRO A 231 10.35 7.11 -11.07
CA PRO A 231 11.39 6.66 -12.00
C PRO A 231 12.51 5.85 -11.31
N ASP A 232 12.73 6.04 -10.00
CA ASP A 232 13.79 5.35 -9.24
C ASP A 232 13.47 3.90 -8.90
N VAL A 233 12.24 3.43 -9.15
CA VAL A 233 11.81 2.06 -8.79
C VAL A 233 12.62 1.02 -9.55
N LEU A 234 12.67 1.10 -10.88
CA LEU A 234 13.39 0.12 -11.70
C LEU A 234 14.90 0.11 -11.44
N PRO A 235 15.62 1.25 -11.42
CA PRO A 235 17.04 1.26 -11.08
C PRO A 235 17.33 0.65 -9.70
N THR A 236 16.47 0.91 -8.70
CA THR A 236 16.64 0.36 -7.36
C THR A 236 16.36 -1.15 -7.31
N LEU A 237 15.33 -1.64 -8.01
CA LEU A 237 15.09 -3.08 -8.14
C LEU A 237 16.30 -3.81 -8.73
N LEU A 238 16.85 -3.27 -9.83
CA LEU A 238 18.06 -3.85 -10.46
C LEU A 238 19.25 -3.85 -9.51
N LYS A 239 19.45 -2.77 -8.74
CA LYS A 239 20.51 -2.68 -7.72
C LYS A 239 20.31 -3.69 -6.59
N GLN A 240 19.07 -3.99 -6.22
CA GLN A 240 18.73 -5.03 -5.24
C GLN A 240 18.81 -6.45 -5.79
N GLY A 241 19.26 -6.62 -7.03
CA GLY A 241 19.50 -7.90 -7.67
C GLY A 241 18.28 -8.52 -8.35
N PHE A 242 17.18 -7.78 -8.45
CA PHE A 242 16.03 -8.22 -9.23
C PHE A 242 16.31 -8.05 -10.74
N GLY A 243 15.82 -9.00 -11.55
CA GLY A 243 15.79 -8.88 -13.00
C GLY A 243 14.38 -8.54 -13.50
N VAL A 244 14.30 -8.16 -14.76
CA VAL A 244 13.04 -7.93 -15.48
C VAL A 244 13.04 -8.71 -16.78
N ASP A 245 13.32 -9.98 -16.71
CA ASP A 245 13.47 -10.97 -17.78
C ASP A 245 14.87 -11.15 -18.35
N LYS A 246 15.35 -12.33 -18.15
CA LYS A 246 16.29 -13.00 -19.06
C LYS A 246 15.60 -14.19 -19.70
#